data_a1229d08818ffde4e10335b1903b90df
#
_entry.id   a1229d08818ffde4e10335b1903b90df
#
_cell.length_a   1.000
_cell.length_b   1.000
_cell.length_c   1.000
_cell.angle_alpha   90.00
_cell.angle_beta   90.00
_cell.angle_gamma   90.00
#
_symmetry.space_group_name_H-M   'P 1'
#
loop_
_entity.id
_entity.type
_entity.pdbx_description
1 polymer ?
#
loop_
_entity_poly.entity_id
_entity_poly.type
_entity_poly.pdbx_seq_one_letter_code
_entity_poly.pdbx_strand_id
1 'polypeptide(L)'
;EIVGRKDRNNSEKEHWQTDKRRGGLFVDKIGDDGFFRIQSNYTDAIRSSPIPASAWAAGFHFSKGEFVREVPYDKYTPFLFFGEESDIAIRAFTNGWNFYAPTGNVCFHNYKRGHRRTFWERPDQKGCEILSRFRMYHRFGMIETEDLPKDVADLILIDQIPLGKVRTLEDY
;
A
#
# COMPACT_ATOMS: atom_id res chain seq x y z
N GLU A 1 -4.91 13.07 -14.05
CA GLU A 1 -5.98 12.20 -14.56
C GLU A 1 -5.35 10.90 -15.07
N ILE A 2 -5.35 9.85 -14.24
CA ILE A 2 -4.87 8.52 -14.66
C ILE A 2 -6.05 7.85 -15.36
N VAL A 3 -6.23 8.19 -16.62
CA VAL A 3 -7.17 7.49 -17.48
C VAL A 3 -6.56 6.15 -17.85
N GLY A 4 -7.11 5.05 -17.34
CA GLY A 4 -6.73 3.72 -17.77
C GLY A 4 -6.79 3.60 -19.30
N ARG A 5 -5.66 3.23 -19.92
CA ARG A 5 -5.58 3.04 -21.37
C ARG A 5 -6.50 1.89 -21.77
N LYS A 6 -7.47 2.19 -22.59
CA LYS A 6 -8.45 1.24 -23.14
C LYS A 6 -7.77 0.17 -24.00
N ASP A 7 -8.04 -1.09 -23.75
CA ASP A 7 -7.89 -2.13 -24.78
C ASP A 7 -8.89 -1.87 -25.90
N ARG A 8 -8.47 -2.11 -27.15
CA ARG A 8 -9.19 -1.71 -28.37
C ARG A 8 -10.48 -2.48 -28.67
N ASN A 9 -11.00 -3.29 -27.76
CA ASN A 9 -12.28 -3.97 -27.94
C ASN A 9 -13.45 -3.10 -27.48
N ASN A 10 -14.28 -2.72 -28.42
CA ASN A 10 -15.32 -1.71 -28.26
C ASN A 10 -16.40 -2.06 -27.23
N SER A 11 -16.60 -3.34 -26.92
CA SER A 11 -17.61 -3.81 -25.97
C SER A 11 -17.26 -3.55 -24.49
N GLU A 12 -15.97 -3.41 -24.13
CA GLU A 12 -15.57 -3.10 -22.78
C GLU A 12 -15.67 -1.59 -22.46
N LYS A 13 -15.69 -0.73 -23.48
CA LYS A 13 -15.68 0.73 -23.31
C LYS A 13 -16.97 1.28 -22.69
N GLU A 14 -18.10 0.69 -23.03
CA GLU A 14 -19.40 1.15 -22.55
C GLU A 14 -19.66 0.74 -21.11
N HIS A 15 -19.11 -0.40 -20.68
CA HIS A 15 -19.30 -0.94 -19.33
C HIS A 15 -18.68 -0.03 -18.24
N TRP A 16 -17.55 0.59 -18.52
CA TRP A 16 -16.84 1.44 -17.55
C TRP A 16 -17.54 2.77 -17.28
N GLN A 17 -18.23 3.30 -18.27
CA GLN A 17 -18.92 4.59 -18.15
C GLN A 17 -20.26 4.47 -17.43
N THR A 18 -20.84 3.27 -17.40
CA THR A 18 -22.17 3.00 -16.83
C THR A 18 -22.10 2.37 -15.44
N ASP A 19 -20.93 1.92 -14.99
CA ASP A 19 -20.79 1.28 -13.68
C ASP A 19 -20.92 2.34 -12.55
N LYS A 20 -22.10 2.38 -11.97
CA LYS A 20 -22.44 3.26 -10.84
C LYS A 20 -22.04 2.69 -9.49
N ARG A 21 -21.53 1.46 -9.45
CA ARG A 21 -21.07 0.85 -8.20
C ARG A 21 -19.89 1.64 -7.63
N ARG A 22 -19.82 1.71 -6.32
CA ARG A 22 -18.76 2.42 -5.60
C ARG A 22 -17.73 1.42 -5.09
N GLY A 23 -16.47 1.66 -5.42
CA GLY A 23 -15.34 0.90 -4.88
C GLY A 23 -14.99 1.38 -3.46
N GLY A 24 -14.66 0.44 -2.60
CA GLY A 24 -14.04 0.68 -1.31
C GLY A 24 -12.86 -0.26 -1.12
N LEU A 25 -11.80 0.21 -0.50
CA LEU A 25 -10.66 -0.63 -0.13
C LEU A 25 -10.86 -1.17 1.28
N PHE A 26 -10.54 -2.43 1.48
CA PHE A 26 -10.56 -3.07 2.79
C PHE A 26 -9.43 -4.09 2.90
N VAL A 27 -9.05 -4.41 4.14
CA VAL A 27 -8.12 -5.50 4.41
C VAL A 27 -8.86 -6.81 4.23
N ASP A 28 -8.41 -7.63 3.28
CA ASP A 28 -8.99 -8.93 2.97
C ASP A 28 -8.46 -10.00 3.94
N LYS A 29 -7.14 -10.05 4.08
CA LYS A 29 -6.45 -11.04 4.94
C LYS A 29 -5.05 -10.59 5.30
N ILE A 30 -4.49 -11.22 6.31
CA ILE A 30 -3.04 -11.20 6.57
C ILE A 30 -2.39 -12.32 5.76
N GLY A 31 -1.34 -11.99 5.01
CA GLY A 31 -0.53 -12.98 4.30
C GLY A 31 0.42 -13.74 5.23
N ASP A 32 1.02 -14.82 4.72
CA ASP A 32 1.99 -15.63 5.47
C ASP A 32 3.25 -14.84 5.85
N ASP A 33 3.48 -13.72 5.18
CA ASP A 33 4.53 -12.74 5.46
C ASP A 33 4.15 -11.70 6.51
N GLY A 34 3.02 -11.84 7.19
CA GLY A 34 2.55 -10.94 8.23
C GLY A 34 1.96 -9.62 7.73
N PHE A 35 1.99 -9.34 6.42
CA PHE A 35 1.43 -8.11 5.85
C PHE A 35 -0.01 -8.30 5.38
N PHE A 36 -0.82 -7.29 5.55
CA PHE A 36 -2.18 -7.36 5.06
C PHE A 36 -2.27 -7.27 3.53
N ARG A 37 -3.31 -7.88 3.00
CA ARG A 37 -3.70 -7.83 1.59
C ARG A 37 -4.93 -6.96 1.46
N ILE A 38 -4.85 -6.02 0.54
CA ILE A 38 -5.94 -5.09 0.29
C ILE A 38 -6.72 -5.57 -0.93
N GLN A 39 -8.02 -5.57 -0.80
CA GLN A 39 -8.94 -5.78 -1.90
C GLN A 39 -9.89 -4.60 -2.07
N SER A 40 -10.39 -4.45 -3.30
CA SER A 40 -11.49 -3.56 -3.59
C SER A 40 -12.80 -4.36 -3.62
N ASN A 41 -13.81 -3.86 -2.94
CA ASN A 41 -15.17 -4.37 -3.07
C ASN A 41 -16.07 -3.28 -3.64
N TYR A 42 -17.08 -3.69 -4.38
CA TYR A 42 -18.08 -2.79 -4.95
C TYR A 42 -19.35 -2.84 -4.11
N THR A 43 -19.93 -1.69 -3.91
CA THR A 43 -21.24 -1.56 -3.27
C THR A 43 -22.13 -0.67 -4.11
N ASP A 44 -23.40 -0.99 -4.19
CA ASP A 44 -24.42 -0.17 -4.84
C ASP A 44 -24.86 1.03 -3.97
N ALA A 45 -24.38 1.09 -2.73
CA ALA A 45 -24.73 2.16 -1.83
C ALA A 45 -24.18 3.50 -2.33
N ILE A 46 -25.07 4.43 -2.62
CA ILE A 46 -24.72 5.83 -2.87
C ILE A 46 -24.35 6.44 -1.51
N ARG A 47 -23.14 6.99 -1.43
CA ARG A 47 -22.66 7.66 -0.23
C ARG A 47 -22.65 9.15 -0.43
N SER A 48 -23.23 9.88 0.51
CA SER A 48 -23.23 11.34 0.51
C SER A 48 -21.93 11.93 1.09
N SER A 49 -21.19 11.13 1.84
CA SER A 49 -19.92 11.53 2.47
C SER A 49 -18.87 10.44 2.36
N PRO A 50 -17.56 10.78 2.39
CA PRO A 50 -16.48 9.80 2.52
C PRO A 50 -16.66 8.96 3.79
N ILE A 51 -16.25 7.70 3.72
CA ILE A 51 -16.29 6.80 4.88
C ILE A 51 -14.86 6.48 5.33
N PRO A 52 -14.64 6.26 6.64
CA PRO A 52 -13.34 5.80 7.13
C PRO A 52 -12.90 4.51 6.41
N ALA A 53 -11.60 4.44 6.11
CA ALA A 53 -10.95 3.27 5.54
C ALA A 53 -9.80 2.86 6.46
N SER A 54 -9.58 1.54 6.59
CA SER A 54 -8.52 0.98 7.42
C SER A 54 -7.21 0.78 6.68
N ALA A 55 -7.19 0.98 5.37
CA ALA A 55 -6.04 0.68 4.55
C ALA A 55 -5.70 1.84 3.61
N TRP A 56 -4.43 1.94 3.28
CA TRP A 56 -3.89 2.80 2.23
C TRP A 56 -3.48 1.94 1.03
N ALA A 57 -3.71 2.41 -0.18
CA ALA A 57 -3.33 1.70 -1.39
C ALA A 57 -2.53 2.60 -2.33
N ALA A 58 -1.43 2.06 -2.84
CA ALA A 58 -0.50 2.77 -3.73
C ALA A 58 -1.08 3.10 -5.11
N GLY A 59 -2.16 2.45 -5.51
CA GLY A 59 -2.77 2.64 -6.82
C GLY A 59 -3.35 4.04 -7.06
N PHE A 60 -3.90 4.66 -6.02
CA PHE A 60 -4.36 6.05 -6.03
C PHE A 60 -4.43 6.59 -4.60
N HIS A 61 -3.79 7.71 -4.39
CA HIS A 61 -3.80 8.42 -3.11
C HIS A 61 -3.87 9.93 -3.35
N PHE A 62 -4.68 10.62 -2.56
CA PHE A 62 -4.77 12.08 -2.54
C PHE A 62 -4.72 12.57 -1.09
N SER A 63 -3.81 13.47 -0.80
CA SER A 63 -3.61 14.03 0.54
C SER A 63 -3.03 15.44 0.50
N LYS A 64 -2.92 16.07 1.66
CA LYS A 64 -2.12 17.29 1.83
C LYS A 64 -0.64 16.98 1.60
N GLY A 65 0.13 17.96 1.15
CA GLY A 65 1.57 17.82 0.92
C GLY A 65 2.38 17.48 2.17
N GLU A 66 1.86 17.80 3.37
CA GLU A 66 2.43 17.42 4.67
C GLU A 66 2.60 15.90 4.79
N PHE A 67 1.62 15.15 4.28
CA PHE A 67 1.66 13.68 4.32
C PHE A 67 2.96 13.11 3.75
N VAL A 68 3.41 13.60 2.61
CA VAL A 68 4.64 13.09 1.96
C VAL A 68 5.89 13.41 2.77
N ARG A 69 5.87 14.48 3.55
CA ARG A 69 6.99 14.86 4.44
C ARG A 69 7.01 14.05 5.73
N GLU A 70 5.83 13.77 6.29
CA GLU A 70 5.69 13.05 7.57
C GLU A 70 5.74 11.52 7.38
N VAL A 71 5.27 11.05 6.22
CA VAL A 71 5.21 9.61 5.87
C VAL A 71 5.91 9.38 4.51
N PRO A 72 7.21 9.68 4.40
CA PRO A 72 7.94 9.44 3.15
C PRO A 72 8.07 7.94 2.88
N TYR A 73 8.24 7.57 1.61
CA TYR A 73 8.68 6.23 1.27
C TYR A 73 10.06 5.95 1.85
N ASP A 74 10.24 4.72 2.34
CA ASP A 74 11.54 4.30 2.84
C ASP A 74 12.45 3.88 1.68
N LYS A 75 13.50 4.68 1.40
CA LYS A 75 14.46 4.44 0.32
C LYS A 75 15.26 3.13 0.48
N TYR A 76 15.25 2.55 1.67
CA TYR A 76 15.94 1.30 2.00
C TYR A 76 15.04 0.07 1.98
N THR A 77 13.84 0.19 1.40
CA THR A 77 12.95 -0.95 1.15
C THR A 77 12.73 -1.21 -0.35
N PRO A 78 13.81 -1.41 -1.13
CA PRO A 78 13.66 -1.67 -2.56
C PRO A 78 12.94 -3.01 -2.79
N PHE A 79 12.16 -3.07 -3.86
CA PHE A 79 11.42 -4.26 -4.30
C PHE A 79 10.40 -4.82 -3.28
N LEU A 80 10.01 -4.05 -2.30
CA LEU A 80 8.95 -4.42 -1.38
C LEU A 80 7.59 -4.18 -2.04
N PHE A 81 6.97 -5.25 -2.52
CA PHE A 81 5.63 -5.15 -3.11
C PHE A 81 4.53 -5.37 -2.07
N PHE A 82 4.50 -6.58 -1.48
CA PHE A 82 3.64 -6.79 -0.33
C PHE A 82 4.37 -6.28 0.91
N GLY A 83 3.73 -5.34 1.59
CA GLY A 83 4.30 -4.67 2.75
C GLY A 83 4.42 -3.16 2.60
N GLU A 84 4.65 -2.63 1.39
CA GLU A 84 4.69 -1.19 1.13
C GLU A 84 3.42 -0.50 1.61
N GLU A 85 2.26 -1.04 1.25
CA GLU A 85 0.97 -0.49 1.62
C GLU A 85 0.72 -0.59 3.13
N SER A 86 1.17 -1.69 3.77
CA SER A 86 1.14 -1.84 5.23
C SER A 86 2.03 -0.81 5.91
N ASP A 87 3.25 -0.61 5.41
CA ASP A 87 4.21 0.35 5.98
C ASP A 87 3.66 1.78 5.95
N ILE A 88 3.18 2.22 4.81
CA ILE A 88 2.61 3.56 4.68
C ILE A 88 1.36 3.72 5.55
N ALA A 89 0.47 2.73 5.56
CA ALA A 89 -0.76 2.80 6.34
C ALA A 89 -0.48 2.89 7.85
N ILE A 90 0.38 2.05 8.38
CA ILE A 90 0.71 2.00 9.79
C ILE A 90 1.48 3.28 10.21
N ARG A 91 2.47 3.71 9.43
CA ARG A 91 3.20 4.95 9.74
C ARG A 91 2.30 6.18 9.66
N ALA A 92 1.40 6.24 8.69
CA ALA A 92 0.43 7.32 8.60
C ALA A 92 -0.52 7.33 9.80
N PHE A 93 -1.09 6.18 10.16
CA PHE A 93 -1.98 6.06 11.31
C PHE A 93 -1.29 6.47 12.61
N THR A 94 -0.09 5.99 12.86
CA THR A 94 0.67 6.34 14.07
C THR A 94 1.10 7.81 14.11
N ASN A 95 1.20 8.48 12.95
CA ASN A 95 1.38 9.94 12.85
C ASN A 95 0.06 10.74 12.94
N GLY A 96 -1.09 10.08 13.15
CA GLY A 96 -2.38 10.74 13.35
C GLY A 96 -3.22 10.94 12.09
N TRP A 97 -2.77 10.42 10.95
CA TRP A 97 -3.54 10.48 9.69
C TRP A 97 -4.70 9.49 9.69
N ASN A 98 -5.81 9.88 9.09
CA ASN A 98 -6.96 9.01 8.84
C ASN A 98 -7.16 8.83 7.35
N PHE A 99 -7.58 7.64 6.95
CA PHE A 99 -7.92 7.33 5.58
C PHE A 99 -9.43 7.34 5.38
N TYR A 100 -9.84 7.73 4.18
CA TYR A 100 -11.25 7.77 3.79
C TYR A 100 -11.40 7.27 2.37
N ALA A 101 -12.38 6.38 2.16
CA ALA A 101 -12.81 6.01 0.83
C ALA A 101 -13.69 7.13 0.24
N PRO A 102 -13.48 7.54 -1.02
CA PRO A 102 -14.24 8.61 -1.64
C PRO A 102 -15.70 8.21 -1.89
N THR A 103 -16.57 9.19 -2.11
CA THR A 103 -17.99 9.00 -2.40
C THR A 103 -18.25 8.47 -3.81
N GLY A 104 -17.26 8.53 -4.69
CA GLY A 104 -17.34 8.09 -6.09
C GLY A 104 -16.06 7.49 -6.60
N ASN A 105 -16.13 6.81 -7.72
CA ASN A 105 -14.96 6.28 -8.39
C ASN A 105 -14.11 7.44 -8.94
N VAL A 106 -12.85 7.49 -8.55
CA VAL A 106 -11.90 8.52 -8.98
C VAL A 106 -11.06 8.06 -10.16
N CYS A 107 -10.66 6.77 -10.16
CA CYS A 107 -9.87 6.17 -11.21
C CYS A 107 -10.26 4.72 -11.45
N PHE A 108 -9.86 4.19 -12.59
CA PHE A 108 -10.01 2.78 -12.94
C PHE A 108 -8.63 2.18 -13.18
N HIS A 109 -8.40 1.00 -12.66
CA HIS A 109 -7.11 0.30 -12.75
C HIS A 109 -7.17 -0.84 -13.77
N ASN A 110 -6.24 -0.83 -14.73
CA ASN A 110 -6.06 -1.96 -15.63
C ASN A 110 -5.07 -2.97 -15.04
N TYR A 111 -5.59 -4.11 -14.59
CA TYR A 111 -4.80 -5.20 -14.02
C TYR A 111 -4.07 -6.05 -15.07
N LYS A 112 -4.45 -5.97 -16.36
CA LYS A 112 -3.76 -6.69 -17.45
C LYS A 112 -2.37 -6.08 -17.68
N ARG A 113 -1.31 -6.86 -17.49
CA ARG A 113 0.08 -6.39 -17.57
C ARG A 113 0.90 -6.99 -18.70
N GLY A 114 0.27 -7.69 -19.65
CA GLY A 114 0.95 -8.31 -20.79
C GLY A 114 1.69 -7.37 -21.75
N HIS A 115 1.52 -6.05 -21.57
CA HIS A 115 2.14 -5.03 -22.42
C HIS A 115 3.49 -4.49 -21.88
N ARG A 116 3.91 -4.93 -20.69
CA ARG A 116 5.18 -4.49 -20.07
C ARG A 116 5.69 -5.54 -19.09
N ARG A 117 7.00 -5.56 -18.89
CA ARG A 117 7.60 -6.36 -17.81
C ARG A 117 7.11 -5.88 -16.46
N THR A 118 6.81 -6.84 -15.60
CA THR A 118 6.52 -6.59 -14.20
C THR A 118 7.82 -6.57 -13.40
N PHE A 119 7.78 -6.02 -12.21
CA PHE A 119 8.99 -5.99 -11.38
C PHE A 119 9.42 -7.39 -10.90
N TRP A 120 8.49 -8.36 -10.82
CA TRP A 120 8.76 -9.77 -10.51
C TRP A 120 9.70 -10.47 -11.49
N GLU A 121 9.84 -9.93 -12.70
CA GLU A 121 10.68 -10.49 -13.76
C GLU A 121 12.14 -10.02 -13.68
N ARG A 122 12.51 -9.28 -12.64
CA ARG A 122 13.87 -8.82 -12.40
C ARG A 122 14.67 -9.83 -11.59
N PRO A 123 15.84 -10.28 -12.09
CA PRO A 123 16.62 -11.35 -11.44
C PRO A 123 17.30 -10.93 -10.12
N ASP A 124 17.56 -9.65 -9.93
CA ASP A 124 18.25 -9.05 -8.77
C ASP A 124 17.34 -8.77 -7.55
N GLN A 125 16.08 -9.12 -7.67
CA GLN A 125 15.04 -8.72 -6.75
C GLN A 125 15.06 -9.45 -5.41
N LYS A 126 15.29 -10.77 -5.41
CA LYS A 126 15.01 -11.63 -4.25
C LYS A 126 15.78 -11.26 -2.98
N GLY A 127 17.07 -10.98 -3.09
CA GLY A 127 17.88 -10.60 -1.93
C GLY A 127 17.47 -9.28 -1.32
N CYS A 128 17.23 -8.27 -2.16
CA CYS A 128 16.80 -6.94 -1.71
C CYS A 128 15.41 -6.96 -1.06
N GLU A 129 14.48 -7.76 -1.58
CA GLU A 129 13.14 -7.91 -1.01
C GLU A 129 13.19 -8.49 0.41
N ILE A 130 14.03 -9.49 0.65
CA ILE A 130 14.19 -10.10 1.98
C ILE A 130 14.66 -9.06 3.00
N LEU A 131 15.70 -8.30 2.69
CA LEU A 131 16.20 -7.23 3.56
C LEU A 131 15.14 -6.16 3.82
N SER A 132 14.37 -5.79 2.80
CA SER A 132 13.26 -4.84 2.92
C SER A 132 12.19 -5.35 3.88
N ARG A 133 11.87 -6.64 3.84
CA ARG A 133 10.93 -7.26 4.78
C ARG A 133 11.46 -7.28 6.21
N PHE A 134 12.71 -7.67 6.43
CA PHE A 134 13.31 -7.66 7.76
C PHE A 134 13.34 -6.24 8.35
N ARG A 135 13.62 -5.23 7.53
CA ARG A 135 13.57 -3.84 7.95
C ARG A 135 12.18 -3.43 8.44
N MET A 136 11.13 -3.88 7.78
CA MET A 136 9.76 -3.65 8.21
C MET A 136 9.39 -4.45 9.45
N TYR A 137 9.74 -5.74 9.50
CA TYR A 137 9.48 -6.56 10.67
C TYR A 137 10.10 -5.96 11.94
N HIS A 138 11.33 -5.48 11.85
CA HIS A 138 11.97 -4.76 12.95
C HIS A 138 11.18 -3.48 13.31
N ARG A 139 10.79 -2.68 12.32
CA ARG A 139 10.01 -1.45 12.56
C ARG A 139 8.69 -1.71 13.28
N PHE A 140 8.06 -2.84 13.01
CA PHE A 140 6.79 -3.22 13.62
C PHE A 140 6.96 -4.07 14.90
N GLY A 141 8.18 -4.26 15.37
CA GLY A 141 8.46 -5.06 16.57
C GLY A 141 8.17 -6.55 16.38
N MET A 142 8.18 -7.05 15.14
CA MET A 142 7.96 -8.47 14.83
C MET A 142 9.24 -9.30 14.97
N ILE A 143 10.40 -8.67 14.94
CA ILE A 143 11.72 -9.29 15.14
C ILE A 143 12.60 -8.34 15.94
N GLU A 144 13.52 -8.90 16.72
CA GLU A 144 14.58 -8.16 17.39
C GLU A 144 15.87 -8.26 16.58
N THR A 145 16.74 -7.25 16.67
CA THR A 145 18.00 -7.23 15.91
C THR A 145 19.01 -8.26 16.42
N GLU A 146 18.90 -8.66 17.68
CA GLU A 146 19.72 -9.68 18.33
C GLU A 146 19.52 -11.07 17.74
N ASP A 147 18.36 -11.31 17.12
CA ASP A 147 18.02 -12.57 16.44
C ASP A 147 18.59 -12.66 15.01
N LEU A 148 19.24 -11.59 14.53
CA LEU A 148 19.75 -11.51 13.17
C LEU A 148 21.28 -11.56 13.12
N PRO A 149 21.86 -12.06 12.01
CA PRO A 149 23.29 -11.85 11.74
C PRO A 149 23.63 -10.36 11.77
N LYS A 150 24.79 -10.01 12.35
CA LYS A 150 25.19 -8.63 12.59
C LYS A 150 25.17 -7.78 11.31
N ASP A 151 25.64 -8.30 10.20
CA ASP A 151 25.64 -7.62 8.91
C ASP A 151 24.22 -7.33 8.39
N VAL A 152 23.28 -8.22 8.64
CA VAL A 152 21.86 -7.99 8.32
C VAL A 152 21.26 -6.93 9.24
N ALA A 153 21.51 -7.03 10.54
CA ALA A 153 21.06 -6.04 11.52
C ALA A 153 21.58 -4.63 11.18
N ASP A 154 22.87 -4.50 10.88
CA ASP A 154 23.48 -3.22 10.48
C ASP A 154 22.81 -2.63 9.24
N LEU A 155 22.45 -3.45 8.24
CA LEU A 155 21.77 -2.99 7.02
C LEU A 155 20.32 -2.53 7.26
N ILE A 156 19.58 -3.26 8.07
CA ILE A 156 18.17 -2.89 8.33
C ILE A 156 18.02 -1.71 9.27
N LEU A 157 19.06 -1.37 10.05
CA LEU A 157 19.04 -0.24 10.98
C LEU A 157 19.44 1.10 10.33
N ILE A 158 19.99 1.09 9.11
CA ILE A 158 20.42 2.34 8.44
C ILE A 158 19.22 3.29 8.28
N ASP A 159 19.36 4.51 8.80
CA ASP A 159 18.37 5.59 8.67
C ASP A 159 16.92 5.10 8.88
N GLN A 160 16.66 4.37 9.96
CA GLN A 160 15.32 3.89 10.27
C GLN A 160 14.31 5.04 10.35
N ILE A 161 13.21 4.90 9.64
CA ILE A 161 12.05 5.78 9.78
C ILE A 161 11.18 5.20 10.90
N PRO A 162 11.04 5.90 12.04
CA PRO A 162 10.25 5.38 13.15
C PRO A 162 8.75 5.41 12.86
N LEU A 163 7.99 4.70 13.67
CA LEU A 163 6.55 4.90 13.78
C LEU A 163 6.25 6.27 14.38
N GLY A 164 5.06 6.80 14.09
CA GLY A 164 4.56 8.00 14.74
C GLY A 164 4.32 7.82 16.24
N LYS A 165 4.02 8.91 16.94
CA LYS A 165 3.80 8.94 18.39
C LYS A 165 2.40 9.46 18.77
N VAL A 166 1.53 9.68 17.80
CA VAL A 166 0.17 10.19 18.03
C VAL A 166 -0.77 9.04 18.42
N ARG A 167 -0.53 7.86 17.85
CA ARG A 167 -1.27 6.62 18.15
C ARG A 167 -0.27 5.47 18.23
N THR A 168 -0.63 4.42 18.95
CA THR A 168 0.19 3.22 19.04
C THR A 168 -0.08 2.26 17.89
N LEU A 169 0.76 1.24 17.75
CA LEU A 169 0.55 0.17 16.79
C LEU A 169 -0.65 -0.70 17.18
N GLU A 170 -0.88 -0.87 18.49
CA GLU A 170 -2.01 -1.63 19.02
C GLU A 170 -3.36 -0.95 18.73
N ASP A 171 -3.36 0.37 18.50
CA ASP A 171 -4.57 1.11 18.12
C ASP A 171 -4.95 0.88 16.65
N TYR A 172 -4.02 0.37 15.82
CA TYR A 172 -4.26 0.13 14.39
C TYR A 172 -4.97 -1.18 14.15
#